data_1f03a4e7cfd8e537fd918b84e1d11867
#
_entry.id   1f03a4e7cfd8e537fd918b84e1d11867
#
_cell.length_a   1.000
_cell.length_b   1.000
_cell.length_c   1.000
_cell.angle_alpha   90.00
_cell.angle_beta   90.00
_cell.angle_gamma   90.00
#
_symmetry.space_group_name_H-M   'P 1'
#
loop_
_entity.id
_entity.type
_entity.pdbx_description
1 polymer ?
#
loop_
_entity_poly.entity_id
_entity_poly.type
_entity_poly.pdbx_seq_one_letter_code
_entity_poly.pdbx_strand_id
1 'polypeptide(L)'
;MNSRTQERVERWESRSFSGGFGGLRDLADSDFSGAVEAAGTWLFMLNGRVVGIHEGSIDDFEDASGTAHVAPDPALPLLCTMWETGGETQGKYYTEDTSVSEVDDTLTSGSFTGYLELSENVLSGDYYVVYYGGRSMSAAFVGNNEELIGGEEAFDRADDEVGIYEVRDVDVDVVDIPEPADDGVDAAAPTDASPESTDSEELSTEPSGADDFDQTAAPDRAGEATTDLDGATASADDSPDRTGSDADARAAAES
;
A
#
# COMPACT_ATOMS: atom_id res chain seq x y z
N MET A 1 -3.03 20.26 5.16
CA MET A 1 -3.85 19.31 4.34
C MET A 1 -4.97 20.09 3.67
N ASN A 2 -5.27 19.84 2.40
CA ASN A 2 -6.35 20.55 1.72
C ASN A 2 -7.74 20.07 2.22
N SER A 3 -8.74 20.98 2.17
CA SER A 3 -10.06 20.69 2.73
C SER A 3 -10.77 19.48 2.07
N ARG A 4 -10.51 19.22 0.79
CA ARG A 4 -11.14 18.10 0.06
C ARG A 4 -10.63 16.75 0.56
N THR A 5 -9.32 16.63 0.76
CA THR A 5 -8.69 15.42 1.32
C THR A 5 -9.19 15.21 2.75
N GLN A 6 -9.18 16.26 3.57
CA GLN A 6 -9.67 16.19 4.95
C GLN A 6 -11.11 15.73 5.03
N GLU A 7 -12.03 16.34 4.27
CA GLU A 7 -13.44 15.95 4.22
C GLU A 7 -13.65 14.49 3.77
N ARG A 8 -12.79 13.96 2.91
CA ARG A 8 -12.83 12.56 2.49
C ARG A 8 -12.40 11.63 3.61
N VAL A 9 -11.28 11.94 4.27
CA VAL A 9 -10.76 11.13 5.40
C VAL A 9 -11.72 11.14 6.59
N GLU A 10 -12.33 12.28 6.91
CA GLU A 10 -13.31 12.40 8.01
C GLU A 10 -14.58 11.55 7.81
N ARG A 11 -14.88 11.14 6.57
CA ARG A 11 -15.99 10.22 6.25
C ARG A 11 -15.64 8.75 6.47
N TRP A 12 -14.35 8.41 6.64
CA TRP A 12 -13.95 7.04 6.91
C TRP A 12 -14.40 6.59 8.30
N GLU A 13 -14.47 5.28 8.50
CA GLU A 13 -14.73 4.73 9.82
C GLU A 13 -13.67 5.19 10.82
N SER A 14 -14.08 5.79 11.93
CA SER A 14 -13.16 6.37 12.88
C SER A 14 -13.20 5.68 14.23
N ARG A 15 -12.06 5.68 14.91
CA ARG A 15 -11.88 5.19 16.28
C ARG A 15 -10.92 6.08 17.05
N SER A 16 -10.99 6.04 18.38
CA SER A 16 -10.06 6.77 19.21
C SER A 16 -8.64 6.24 19.03
N PHE A 17 -7.69 7.17 18.92
CA PHE A 17 -6.26 6.91 18.94
C PHE A 17 -5.67 7.43 20.25
N SER A 18 -4.76 6.69 20.88
CA SER A 18 -4.04 7.09 22.10
C SER A 18 -2.76 6.28 22.25
N GLY A 19 -1.88 6.75 23.12
CA GLY A 19 -0.63 6.04 23.44
C GLY A 19 0.57 6.47 22.59
N GLY A 20 0.47 7.58 21.90
CA GLY A 20 1.60 8.18 21.21
C GLY A 20 2.30 7.24 20.22
N PHE A 21 3.63 7.17 20.26
CA PHE A 21 4.40 6.24 19.46
C PHE A 21 4.05 4.77 19.72
N GLY A 22 3.71 4.40 20.96
CA GLY A 22 3.22 3.06 21.27
C GLY A 22 1.95 2.72 20.51
N GLY A 23 0.98 3.65 20.51
CA GLY A 23 -0.26 3.49 19.77
C GLY A 23 -0.04 3.42 18.23
N LEU A 24 0.91 4.18 17.68
CA LEU A 24 1.28 4.06 16.26
C LEU A 24 1.89 2.69 15.95
N ARG A 25 2.67 2.12 16.85
CA ARG A 25 3.24 0.77 16.69
C ARG A 25 2.18 -0.31 16.76
N ASP A 26 1.21 -0.19 17.66
CA ASP A 26 0.07 -1.10 17.71
C ASP A 26 -0.72 -1.08 16.40
N LEU A 27 -0.86 0.10 15.78
CA LEU A 27 -1.44 0.24 14.45
C LEU A 27 -0.56 -0.43 13.38
N ALA A 28 0.76 -0.21 13.44
CA ALA A 28 1.72 -0.81 12.51
C ALA A 28 1.72 -2.34 12.59
N ASP A 29 1.72 -2.92 13.80
CA ASP A 29 1.70 -4.36 14.05
C ASP A 29 0.38 -5.02 13.58
N SER A 30 -0.68 -4.23 13.49
CA SER A 30 -1.99 -4.68 12.97
C SER A 30 -2.17 -4.46 11.46
N ASP A 31 -1.10 -4.14 10.72
CA ASP A 31 -1.14 -3.82 9.29
C ASP A 31 -2.17 -2.73 8.93
N PHE A 32 -2.33 -1.74 9.82
CA PHE A 32 -3.30 -0.67 9.66
C PHE A 32 -3.08 0.11 8.36
N SER A 33 -4.17 0.35 7.63
CA SER A 33 -4.21 1.27 6.48
C SER A 33 -5.26 2.34 6.75
N GLY A 34 -4.85 3.62 6.73
CA GLY A 34 -5.73 4.72 7.09
C GLY A 34 -4.98 6.00 7.40
N ALA A 35 -5.63 6.86 8.17
CA ALA A 35 -5.05 8.13 8.63
C ALA A 35 -5.19 8.25 10.15
N VAL A 36 -4.22 8.90 10.78
CA VAL A 36 -4.27 9.27 12.19
C VAL A 36 -4.15 10.79 12.30
N GLU A 37 -5.12 11.41 12.97
CA GLU A 37 -5.09 12.83 13.29
C GLU A 37 -4.84 12.98 14.78
N ALA A 38 -3.77 13.70 15.12
CA ALA A 38 -3.45 14.05 16.50
C ALA A 38 -2.68 15.38 16.56
N ALA A 39 -2.94 16.20 17.57
CA ALA A 39 -2.30 17.48 17.76
C ALA A 39 -2.36 18.44 16.54
N GLY A 40 -3.30 18.24 15.61
CA GLY A 40 -3.43 18.99 14.36
C GLY A 40 -2.53 18.47 13.23
N THR A 41 -1.77 17.41 13.46
CA THR A 41 -0.93 16.72 12.47
C THR A 41 -1.66 15.51 11.92
N TRP A 42 -1.55 15.30 10.63
CA TRP A 42 -2.12 14.15 9.91
C TRP A 42 -1.03 13.20 9.47
N LEU A 43 -1.19 11.92 9.81
CA LEU A 43 -0.27 10.85 9.47
C LEU A 43 -1.03 9.77 8.69
N PHE A 44 -0.51 9.38 7.54
CA PHE A 44 -1.09 8.33 6.70
C PHE A 44 -0.28 7.04 6.80
N MET A 45 -0.99 5.92 6.95
CA MET A 45 -0.40 4.58 7.03
C MET A 45 -0.94 3.67 5.94
N LEU A 46 -0.06 2.87 5.37
CA LEU A 46 -0.39 1.79 4.44
C LEU A 46 0.27 0.50 4.91
N ASN A 47 -0.54 -0.52 5.21
CA ASN A 47 -0.08 -1.82 5.71
C ASN A 47 0.94 -1.67 6.86
N GLY A 48 0.57 -0.86 7.87
CA GLY A 48 1.40 -0.62 9.05
C GLY A 48 2.60 0.31 8.86
N ARG A 49 2.82 0.86 7.67
CA ARG A 49 3.94 1.78 7.40
C ARG A 49 3.44 3.22 7.27
N VAL A 50 4.15 4.15 7.84
CA VAL A 50 3.86 5.58 7.67
C VAL A 50 4.37 6.02 6.30
N VAL A 51 3.43 6.41 5.42
CA VAL A 51 3.71 6.82 4.03
C VAL A 51 3.60 8.31 3.80
N GLY A 52 3.15 9.07 4.80
CA GLY A 52 3.09 10.53 4.72
C GLY A 52 2.70 11.17 6.04
N ILE A 53 3.22 12.38 6.27
CA ILE A 53 2.87 13.22 7.42
C ILE A 53 2.66 14.64 6.89
N HIS A 54 1.56 15.25 7.27
CA HIS A 54 1.18 16.60 6.80
C HIS A 54 0.80 17.48 7.98
N GLU A 55 1.11 18.78 7.87
CA GLU A 55 0.84 19.82 8.88
C GLU A 55 1.60 19.64 10.21
N GLY A 56 2.68 18.84 10.20
CA GLY A 56 3.52 18.60 11.35
C GLY A 56 4.62 17.58 11.09
N SER A 57 5.03 16.90 12.13
CA SER A 57 6.09 15.88 12.09
C SER A 57 5.71 14.63 12.89
N ILE A 58 6.53 13.58 12.79
CA ILE A 58 6.33 12.35 13.59
C ILE A 58 6.41 12.64 15.10
N ASP A 59 7.21 13.64 15.49
CA ASP A 59 7.41 13.98 16.92
C ASP A 59 6.11 14.50 17.56
N ASP A 60 5.19 15.05 16.79
CA ASP A 60 3.88 15.51 17.31
C ASP A 60 3.03 14.35 17.84
N PHE A 61 3.42 13.12 17.53
CA PHE A 61 2.76 11.90 17.99
C PHE A 61 3.38 11.27 19.23
N GLU A 62 4.46 11.81 19.82
CA GLU A 62 5.20 11.19 20.94
C GLU A 62 4.27 10.70 22.07
N ASP A 63 3.43 11.58 22.61
CA ASP A 63 2.45 11.30 23.66
C ASP A 63 1.01 11.64 23.24
N ALA A 64 0.77 11.72 21.95
CA ALA A 64 -0.48 12.25 21.44
C ALA A 64 -1.65 11.28 21.59
N SER A 65 -2.83 11.88 21.58
CA SER A 65 -4.12 11.21 21.46
C SER A 65 -4.95 11.94 20.41
N GLY A 66 -5.80 11.21 19.71
CA GLY A 66 -6.57 11.78 18.62
C GLY A 66 -7.53 10.77 18.01
N THR A 67 -7.62 10.77 16.70
CA THR A 67 -8.54 9.92 15.96
C THR A 67 -7.80 9.12 14.88
N ALA A 68 -8.05 7.82 14.81
CA ALA A 68 -7.62 6.98 13.71
C ALA A 68 -8.81 6.71 12.77
N HIS A 69 -8.62 6.98 11.49
CA HIS A 69 -9.60 6.80 10.43
C HIS A 69 -9.18 5.59 9.58
N VAL A 70 -10.01 4.54 9.55
CA VAL A 70 -9.73 3.31 8.79
C VAL A 70 -10.07 3.56 7.32
N ALA A 71 -9.09 3.40 6.45
CA ALA A 71 -9.35 3.56 5.02
C ALA A 71 -10.26 2.46 4.50
N PRO A 72 -11.32 2.80 3.75
CA PRO A 72 -12.20 1.81 3.15
C PRO A 72 -11.54 1.04 1.99
N ASP A 73 -10.45 1.57 1.42
CA ASP A 73 -9.63 0.92 0.41
C ASP A 73 -8.14 1.24 0.66
N PRO A 74 -7.22 0.27 0.52
CA PRO A 74 -5.79 0.46 0.79
C PRO A 74 -5.09 1.44 -0.15
N ALA A 75 -5.63 1.74 -1.33
CA ALA A 75 -5.08 2.76 -2.22
C ALA A 75 -5.19 4.18 -1.65
N LEU A 76 -6.22 4.43 -0.82
CA LEU A 76 -6.58 5.78 -0.40
C LEU A 76 -5.54 6.48 0.49
N PRO A 77 -4.92 5.84 1.50
CA PRO A 77 -3.91 6.52 2.30
C PRO A 77 -2.73 7.02 1.48
N LEU A 78 -2.29 6.20 0.53
CA LEU A 78 -1.20 6.57 -0.36
C LEU A 78 -1.62 7.66 -1.35
N LEU A 79 -2.81 7.54 -1.93
CA LEU A 79 -3.38 8.55 -2.82
C LEU A 79 -3.55 9.92 -2.12
N CYS A 80 -4.07 9.90 -0.89
CA CYS A 80 -4.21 11.12 -0.08
C CYS A 80 -2.84 11.76 0.20
N THR A 81 -1.84 10.95 0.57
CA THR A 81 -0.46 11.41 0.73
C THR A 81 0.05 12.08 -0.53
N MET A 82 -0.11 11.44 -1.69
CA MET A 82 0.36 11.95 -2.97
C MET A 82 -0.35 13.25 -3.38
N TRP A 83 -1.64 13.38 -3.10
CA TRP A 83 -2.37 14.64 -3.34
C TRP A 83 -1.86 15.80 -2.50
N GLU A 84 -1.49 15.53 -1.23
CA GLU A 84 -0.99 16.57 -0.32
C GLU A 84 0.48 16.91 -0.59
N THR A 85 1.28 15.91 -0.95
CA THR A 85 2.69 16.13 -1.33
C THR A 85 2.77 16.93 -2.63
N GLY A 86 1.81 16.68 -3.53
CA GLY A 86 1.87 17.20 -4.89
C GLY A 86 2.91 16.46 -5.72
N GLY A 87 3.00 16.77 -7.01
CA GLY A 87 3.93 16.10 -7.90
C GLY A 87 3.99 16.76 -9.26
N GLU A 88 4.90 16.27 -10.09
CA GLU A 88 5.09 16.77 -11.44
C GLU A 88 4.31 15.92 -12.45
N THR A 89 3.58 16.57 -13.37
CA THR A 89 2.90 15.87 -14.46
C THR A 89 3.96 15.36 -15.44
N GLN A 90 4.10 14.05 -15.56
CA GLN A 90 5.01 13.40 -16.51
C GLN A 90 4.43 13.32 -17.91
N GLY A 91 3.11 13.17 -18.00
CA GLY A 91 2.43 13.10 -19.27
C GLY A 91 0.91 13.19 -19.13
N LYS A 92 0.27 13.49 -20.27
CA LYS A 92 -1.18 13.54 -20.42
C LYS A 92 -1.56 12.80 -21.69
N TYR A 93 -2.48 11.87 -21.56
CA TYR A 93 -2.78 10.91 -22.61
C TYR A 93 -4.29 10.75 -22.79
N TYR A 94 -4.70 10.36 -23.98
CA TYR A 94 -6.07 10.01 -24.30
C TYR A 94 -6.22 8.48 -24.33
N THR A 95 -7.21 7.95 -23.65
CA THR A 95 -7.36 6.50 -23.47
C THR A 95 -7.55 5.71 -24.77
N GLU A 96 -8.13 6.31 -25.82
CA GLU A 96 -8.23 5.65 -27.14
C GLU A 96 -6.89 5.57 -27.89
N ASP A 97 -5.90 6.43 -27.53
CA ASP A 97 -4.56 6.38 -28.13
C ASP A 97 -3.61 5.49 -27.35
N THR A 98 -3.74 5.50 -26.03
CA THR A 98 -2.92 4.70 -25.08
C THR A 98 -3.82 4.28 -23.94
N SER A 99 -4.10 2.99 -23.81
CA SER A 99 -4.97 2.46 -22.76
C SER A 99 -4.34 2.60 -21.36
N VAL A 100 -5.15 2.58 -20.31
CA VAL A 100 -4.68 2.60 -18.93
C VAL A 100 -3.84 1.35 -18.65
N SER A 101 -4.24 0.20 -19.17
CA SER A 101 -3.51 -1.06 -19.02
C SER A 101 -2.11 -1.03 -19.65
N GLU A 102 -1.94 -0.42 -20.82
CA GLU A 102 -0.62 -0.29 -21.48
C GLU A 102 0.34 0.58 -20.65
N VAL A 103 -0.18 1.67 -20.07
CA VAL A 103 0.60 2.55 -19.20
C VAL A 103 0.89 1.88 -17.85
N ASP A 104 -0.07 1.15 -17.28
CA ASP A 104 0.12 0.40 -16.02
C ASP A 104 1.28 -0.58 -16.13
N ASP A 105 1.34 -1.37 -17.20
CA ASP A 105 2.45 -2.29 -17.48
C ASP A 105 3.81 -1.57 -17.52
N THR A 106 3.83 -0.40 -18.15
CA THR A 106 5.05 0.41 -18.29
C THR A 106 5.50 0.98 -16.94
N LEU A 107 4.58 1.58 -16.19
CA LEU A 107 4.86 2.22 -14.90
C LEU A 107 5.25 1.19 -13.83
N THR A 108 4.54 0.07 -13.78
CA THR A 108 4.84 -1.03 -12.86
C THR A 108 6.22 -1.64 -13.14
N SER A 109 6.53 -1.92 -14.42
CA SER A 109 7.84 -2.44 -14.83
C SER A 109 8.97 -1.45 -14.54
N GLY A 110 8.71 -0.15 -14.62
CA GLY A 110 9.65 0.93 -14.32
C GLY A 110 9.82 1.20 -12.81
N SER A 111 9.10 0.51 -11.95
CA SER A 111 9.05 0.78 -10.50
C SER A 111 8.68 2.24 -10.19
N PHE A 112 7.77 2.78 -10.97
CA PHE A 112 7.30 4.16 -10.84
C PHE A 112 6.68 4.41 -9.46
N THR A 113 6.83 5.63 -8.93
CA THR A 113 6.14 6.10 -7.72
C THR A 113 5.34 7.35 -8.08
N GLY A 114 4.04 7.30 -7.82
CA GLY A 114 3.13 8.38 -8.22
C GLY A 114 1.73 7.84 -8.49
N TYR A 115 0.96 8.56 -9.28
CA TYR A 115 -0.39 8.11 -9.62
C TYR A 115 -0.81 8.54 -11.03
N LEU A 116 -1.75 7.79 -11.58
CA LEU A 116 -2.52 8.11 -12.77
C LEU A 116 -3.89 8.64 -12.31
N GLU A 117 -4.32 9.75 -12.85
CA GLU A 117 -5.65 10.33 -12.64
C GLU A 117 -6.40 10.43 -13.96
N LEU A 118 -7.48 9.69 -14.10
CA LEU A 118 -8.41 9.75 -15.23
C LEU A 118 -9.70 10.41 -14.76
N SER A 119 -9.83 11.69 -15.03
CA SER A 119 -10.96 12.53 -14.59
C SER A 119 -11.41 13.54 -15.66
N GLU A 120 -10.53 13.87 -16.61
CA GLU A 120 -10.86 14.86 -17.63
C GLU A 120 -11.63 14.23 -18.80
N ASN A 121 -12.78 14.82 -19.12
CA ASN A 121 -13.74 14.33 -20.10
C ASN A 121 -14.41 12.99 -19.76
N VAL A 122 -14.32 12.54 -18.52
CA VAL A 122 -15.00 11.37 -17.99
C VAL A 122 -16.29 11.79 -17.31
N LEU A 123 -17.40 11.12 -17.65
CA LEU A 123 -18.72 11.45 -17.10
C LEU A 123 -19.16 10.52 -15.97
N SER A 124 -18.52 9.37 -15.86
CA SER A 124 -18.88 8.32 -14.91
C SER A 124 -18.27 8.53 -13.51
N GLY A 125 -17.12 9.19 -13.41
CA GLY A 125 -16.43 9.42 -12.16
C GLY A 125 -14.97 9.84 -12.33
N ASP A 126 -14.23 9.82 -11.23
CA ASP A 126 -12.80 10.06 -11.15
C ASP A 126 -12.11 8.74 -10.82
N TYR A 127 -11.15 8.31 -11.64
CA TYR A 127 -10.42 7.04 -11.49
C TYR A 127 -8.95 7.31 -11.21
N TYR A 128 -8.38 6.53 -10.29
CA TYR A 128 -7.00 6.66 -9.85
C TYR A 128 -6.31 5.31 -9.84
N VAL A 129 -5.09 5.26 -10.38
CA VAL A 129 -4.18 4.13 -10.21
C VAL A 129 -2.93 4.65 -9.51
N VAL A 130 -2.62 4.10 -8.35
CA VAL A 130 -1.54 4.56 -7.46
C VAL A 130 -0.40 3.56 -7.53
N TYR A 131 0.80 4.05 -7.76
CA TYR A 131 2.01 3.24 -7.95
C TYR A 131 3.00 3.45 -6.82
N TYR A 132 3.46 2.36 -6.24
CA TYR A 132 4.50 2.38 -5.22
C TYR A 132 5.26 1.05 -5.16
N GLY A 133 6.60 1.12 -5.28
CA GLY A 133 7.46 -0.06 -5.16
C GLY A 133 7.20 -1.15 -6.20
N GLY A 134 6.87 -0.78 -7.45
CA GLY A 134 6.60 -1.70 -8.55
C GLY A 134 5.24 -2.41 -8.45
N ARG A 135 4.31 -1.84 -7.71
CA ARG A 135 2.92 -2.33 -7.56
C ARG A 135 1.95 -1.20 -7.84
N SER A 136 0.78 -1.56 -8.36
CA SER A 136 -0.34 -0.65 -8.53
C SER A 136 -1.52 -1.02 -7.64
N MET A 137 -2.30 -0.02 -7.26
CA MET A 137 -3.57 -0.14 -6.55
C MET A 137 -4.54 0.86 -7.16
N SER A 138 -5.79 0.47 -7.35
CA SER A 138 -6.77 1.31 -8.03
C SER A 138 -7.92 1.68 -7.10
N ALA A 139 -8.40 2.91 -7.23
CA ALA A 139 -9.59 3.40 -6.57
C ALA A 139 -10.34 4.35 -7.50
N ALA A 140 -11.66 4.37 -7.42
CA ALA A 140 -12.47 5.31 -8.19
C ALA A 140 -13.64 5.84 -7.36
N PHE A 141 -14.03 7.08 -7.67
CA PHE A 141 -15.22 7.73 -7.11
C PHE A 141 -16.23 7.91 -8.22
N VAL A 142 -17.26 7.06 -8.22
CA VAL A 142 -18.19 6.91 -9.35
C VAL A 142 -19.54 7.56 -9.05
N GLY A 143 -20.08 8.22 -10.06
CA GLY A 143 -21.39 8.83 -10.03
C GLY A 143 -21.48 10.08 -9.16
N ASN A 144 -22.68 10.66 -9.10
CA ASN A 144 -22.92 11.93 -8.39
C ASN A 144 -22.75 11.83 -6.86
N ASN A 145 -22.79 10.61 -6.32
CA ASN A 145 -22.63 10.36 -4.89
C ASN A 145 -21.19 10.02 -4.51
N GLU A 146 -20.27 10.07 -5.47
CA GLU A 146 -18.85 9.69 -5.26
C GLU A 146 -18.75 8.31 -4.60
N GLU A 147 -19.47 7.30 -5.10
CA GLU A 147 -19.40 5.95 -4.60
C GLU A 147 -17.99 5.40 -4.83
N LEU A 148 -17.35 4.95 -3.74
CA LEU A 148 -16.01 4.38 -3.82
C LEU A 148 -16.07 2.95 -4.33
N ILE A 149 -15.31 2.67 -5.36
CA ILE A 149 -14.93 1.32 -5.80
C ILE A 149 -13.41 1.19 -5.75
N GLY A 150 -12.89 -0.01 -5.52
CA GLY A 150 -11.46 -0.24 -5.38
C GLY A 150 -10.97 -1.50 -6.09
N GLY A 151 -9.65 -1.67 -6.12
CA GLY A 151 -8.98 -2.85 -6.66
C GLY A 151 -9.25 -3.09 -8.14
N GLU A 152 -9.40 -4.36 -8.51
CA GLU A 152 -9.56 -4.81 -9.90
C GLU A 152 -10.80 -4.17 -10.57
N GLU A 153 -11.91 -4.04 -9.85
CA GLU A 153 -13.12 -3.41 -10.40
C GLU A 153 -12.89 -1.94 -10.79
N ALA A 154 -12.15 -1.19 -9.96
CA ALA A 154 -11.83 0.20 -10.28
C ALA A 154 -10.89 0.29 -11.48
N PHE A 155 -9.94 -0.64 -11.57
CA PHE A 155 -8.99 -0.70 -12.69
C PHE A 155 -9.69 -1.03 -14.01
N ASP A 156 -10.49 -2.09 -14.03
CA ASP A 156 -11.23 -2.52 -15.24
C ASP A 156 -12.12 -1.39 -15.77
N ARG A 157 -12.81 -0.69 -14.86
CA ARG A 157 -13.63 0.47 -15.27
C ARG A 157 -12.78 1.61 -15.81
N ALA A 158 -11.61 1.88 -15.23
CA ALA A 158 -10.72 2.92 -15.72
C ALA A 158 -10.18 2.59 -17.13
N ASP A 159 -9.88 1.32 -17.39
CA ASP A 159 -9.37 0.88 -18.70
C ASP A 159 -10.45 0.92 -19.78
N ASP A 160 -11.71 0.70 -19.41
CA ASP A 160 -12.87 0.78 -20.32
C ASP A 160 -13.37 2.23 -20.56
N GLU A 161 -12.93 3.21 -19.75
CA GLU A 161 -13.39 4.60 -19.87
C GLU A 161 -12.71 5.35 -21.01
N VAL A 162 -13.48 6.25 -21.63
CA VAL A 162 -12.97 7.17 -22.64
C VAL A 162 -12.77 8.54 -22.03
N GLY A 163 -11.52 8.97 -21.96
CA GLY A 163 -11.17 10.24 -21.34
C GLY A 163 -9.70 10.59 -21.45
N ILE A 164 -9.30 11.59 -20.72
CA ILE A 164 -7.91 12.03 -20.65
C ILE A 164 -7.39 11.75 -19.25
N TYR A 165 -6.26 11.06 -19.18
CA TYR A 165 -5.58 10.83 -17.91
C TYR A 165 -4.23 11.54 -17.86
N GLU A 166 -3.84 11.89 -16.64
CA GLU A 166 -2.55 12.46 -16.31
C GLU A 166 -1.74 11.46 -15.47
N VAL A 167 -0.46 11.30 -15.81
CA VAL A 167 0.51 10.56 -14.98
C VAL A 167 1.30 11.58 -14.18
N ARG A 168 1.29 11.44 -12.86
CA ARG A 168 1.98 12.32 -11.93
C ARG A 168 3.02 11.56 -11.13
N ASP A 169 4.26 12.02 -11.21
CA ASP A 169 5.37 11.53 -10.38
C ASP A 169 5.33 12.21 -9.02
N VAL A 170 5.40 11.43 -7.95
CA VAL A 170 5.33 11.94 -6.58
C VAL A 170 6.33 11.20 -5.71
N ASP A 171 7.19 11.93 -5.04
CA ASP A 171 8.08 11.35 -4.03
C ASP A 171 7.28 10.98 -2.78
N VAL A 172 7.44 9.74 -2.33
CA VAL A 172 6.83 9.21 -1.11
C VAL A 172 7.93 8.68 -0.19
N ASP A 173 8.06 9.30 0.96
CA ASP A 173 9.03 8.91 1.98
C ASP A 173 8.34 8.07 3.07
N VAL A 174 8.87 6.86 3.30
CA VAL A 174 8.44 6.06 4.45
C VAL A 174 9.14 6.57 5.70
N VAL A 175 8.34 6.90 6.72
CA VAL A 175 8.83 7.39 7.99
C VAL A 175 8.81 6.27 9.03
N ASP A 176 9.93 6.06 9.72
CA ASP A 176 10.00 5.11 10.81
C ASP A 176 9.34 5.70 12.08
N ILE A 177 8.57 4.86 12.79
CA ILE A 177 7.98 5.24 14.07
C ILE A 177 9.09 5.13 15.13
N PRO A 178 9.42 6.26 15.84
CA PRO A 178 10.47 6.26 16.87
C PRO A 178 10.20 5.26 17.98
N GLU A 179 11.24 4.67 18.58
CA GLU A 179 11.07 3.84 19.76
C GLU A 179 10.57 4.71 20.93
N PRO A 180 9.57 4.23 21.71
CA PRO A 180 9.20 4.94 22.91
C PRO A 180 10.45 5.10 23.76
N ALA A 181 10.66 6.30 24.30
CA ALA A 181 11.74 6.51 25.24
C ALA A 181 11.60 5.46 26.34
N ASP A 182 12.63 4.64 26.50
CA ASP A 182 12.72 3.74 27.65
C ASP A 182 12.80 4.66 28.86
N ASP A 183 11.65 4.94 29.50
CA ASP A 183 11.63 5.55 30.81
C ASP A 183 12.37 4.59 31.70
N GLY A 184 13.69 4.74 31.71
CA GLY A 184 14.58 3.99 32.57
C GLY A 184 14.00 4.07 33.98
N VAL A 185 13.28 3.03 34.38
CA VAL A 185 13.06 2.74 35.76
C VAL A 185 14.45 2.62 36.32
N ASP A 186 14.93 3.75 36.85
CA ASP A 186 16.08 3.81 37.74
C ASP A 186 15.81 2.76 38.81
N ALA A 187 16.32 1.56 38.58
CA ALA A 187 16.29 0.50 39.55
C ALA A 187 17.09 1.04 40.74
N ALA A 188 16.35 1.61 41.70
CA ALA A 188 16.88 2.00 42.97
C ALA A 188 17.78 0.86 43.43
N ALA A 189 19.05 1.15 43.45
CA ALA A 189 20.08 0.26 43.99
C ALA A 189 19.63 -0.27 45.36
N PRO A 190 19.70 -1.57 45.61
CA PRO A 190 19.44 -2.08 46.93
C PRO A 190 20.51 -1.53 47.87
N THR A 191 20.08 -0.71 48.83
CA THR A 191 20.88 -0.22 49.92
C THR A 191 21.45 -1.43 50.64
N ASP A 192 22.77 -1.54 50.60
CA ASP A 192 23.63 -2.38 51.40
C ASP A 192 23.21 -2.35 52.89
N ALA A 193 22.72 -3.46 53.36
CA ALA A 193 22.68 -3.79 54.77
C ALA A 193 23.32 -5.15 54.94
N SER A 194 24.62 -5.12 55.18
CA SER A 194 25.46 -6.22 55.65
C SER A 194 25.19 -6.46 57.15
N PRO A 195 25.80 -7.45 57.74
CA PRO A 195 25.31 -8.81 57.97
C PRO A 195 25.32 -9.14 59.43
N GLU A 196 24.83 -10.27 59.80
CA GLU A 196 25.47 -11.03 60.89
C GLU A 196 25.25 -12.54 60.71
N SER A 197 26.36 -13.20 60.86
CA SER A 197 26.62 -14.62 60.84
C SER A 197 25.80 -15.41 61.83
N THR A 198 25.34 -16.59 61.47
CA THR A 198 25.42 -17.77 62.35
C THR A 198 25.37 -19.05 61.51
N ASP A 199 26.48 -19.69 61.52
CA ASP A 199 26.89 -21.09 61.52
C ASP A 199 25.77 -22.13 61.80
N SER A 200 25.71 -23.16 60.97
CA SER A 200 25.68 -24.59 61.34
C SER A 200 25.20 -25.49 60.19
N GLU A 201 26.14 -26.23 59.72
CA GLU A 201 26.20 -27.68 59.48
C GLU A 201 25.15 -28.40 58.60
N GLU A 202 25.75 -28.93 57.58
CA GLU A 202 25.75 -30.31 57.04
C GLU A 202 24.42 -31.05 56.84
N LEU A 203 24.17 -31.51 55.64
CA LEU A 203 24.29 -32.92 55.27
C LEU A 203 24.03 -33.19 53.81
N SER A 204 24.97 -33.85 53.21
CA SER A 204 24.97 -34.61 51.98
C SER A 204 23.63 -35.27 51.55
N THR A 205 23.35 -35.26 50.30
CA THR A 205 23.24 -36.49 49.47
C THR A 205 22.92 -36.11 48.00
N GLU A 206 23.86 -36.39 47.13
CA GLU A 206 23.59 -36.89 45.79
C GLU A 206 23.36 -38.41 45.87
N PRO A 207 22.89 -39.16 44.88
CA PRO A 207 23.07 -38.94 43.43
C PRO A 207 21.94 -39.43 42.48
N SER A 208 22.16 -39.15 41.22
CA SER A 208 21.95 -40.08 40.12
C SER A 208 20.57 -40.32 39.55
N GLY A 209 20.51 -40.12 38.25
CA GLY A 209 19.47 -40.61 37.34
C GLY A 209 19.64 -40.04 35.95
N ALA A 210 20.63 -40.60 35.25
CA ALA A 210 20.71 -40.50 33.79
C ALA A 210 19.57 -41.36 33.21
N ASP A 211 18.92 -40.86 32.18
CA ASP A 211 18.37 -41.69 31.10
C ASP A 211 18.30 -40.88 29.81
N ASP A 212 19.10 -41.28 28.98
CA ASP A 212 19.35 -41.36 27.59
C ASP A 212 18.11 -41.90 26.80
N PHE A 213 17.68 -41.21 25.79
CA PHE A 213 16.98 -41.75 24.65
C PHE A 213 17.22 -40.82 23.47
N ASP A 214 18.25 -41.10 22.71
CA ASP A 214 18.34 -41.88 21.47
C ASP A 214 17.44 -41.41 20.34
N GLN A 215 18.18 -40.99 19.33
CA GLN A 215 17.98 -40.93 17.90
C GLN A 215 16.80 -41.77 17.38
N THR A 216 16.07 -41.22 16.42
CA THR A 216 15.97 -41.84 15.08
C THR A 216 15.26 -40.92 14.09
N ALA A 217 15.99 -40.67 13.01
CA ALA A 217 15.65 -40.86 11.59
C ALA A 217 14.61 -39.97 10.90
N ALA A 218 15.13 -39.20 9.98
CA ALA A 218 14.45 -38.79 8.77
C ALA A 218 14.07 -40.00 7.89
N PRO A 219 13.10 -39.85 6.99
CA PRO A 219 13.38 -40.33 5.66
C PRO A 219 13.17 -39.26 4.57
N ASP A 220 14.20 -39.19 3.81
CA ASP A 220 14.31 -38.84 2.41
C ASP A 220 13.18 -39.52 1.58
N ARG A 221 12.54 -38.76 0.72
CA ARG A 221 11.93 -39.35 -0.45
C ARG A 221 11.86 -38.33 -1.59
N ALA A 222 12.84 -38.48 -2.44
CA ALA A 222 12.82 -38.07 -3.83
C ALA A 222 11.63 -38.71 -4.57
N GLY A 223 11.02 -37.97 -5.45
CA GLY A 223 10.01 -38.43 -6.38
C GLY A 223 10.01 -37.53 -7.61
N GLU A 224 10.92 -37.86 -8.52
CA GLU A 224 10.88 -37.39 -9.90
C GLU A 224 9.62 -37.93 -10.58
N ALA A 225 8.92 -37.12 -11.32
CA ALA A 225 8.05 -37.56 -12.39
C ALA A 225 8.12 -36.54 -13.53
N THR A 226 8.97 -36.85 -14.44
CA THR A 226 8.96 -36.40 -15.83
C THR A 226 7.70 -36.91 -16.52
N THR A 227 7.00 -36.04 -17.22
CA THR A 227 6.16 -36.42 -18.35
C THR A 227 6.33 -35.43 -19.48
N ASP A 228 7.15 -35.85 -20.42
CA ASP A 228 7.13 -35.45 -21.81
C ASP A 228 5.78 -35.81 -22.42
N LEU A 229 5.20 -34.89 -23.16
CA LEU A 229 4.35 -35.21 -24.29
C LEU A 229 4.50 -34.17 -25.38
N ASP A 230 5.27 -34.62 -26.30
CA ASP A 230 5.43 -34.24 -27.70
C ASP A 230 4.09 -34.15 -28.45
N GLY A 231 4.02 -33.24 -29.42
CA GLY A 231 3.20 -33.49 -30.61
C GLY A 231 2.15 -32.49 -30.95
N ALA A 232 2.41 -31.67 -31.88
CA ALA A 232 1.70 -31.62 -33.17
C ALA A 232 1.65 -30.21 -33.78
N THR A 233 2.40 -30.13 -34.83
CA THR A 233 2.31 -29.17 -35.94
C THR A 233 0.93 -29.18 -36.60
N ALA A 234 0.39 -28.00 -36.94
CA ALA A 234 -0.41 -27.84 -38.16
C ALA A 234 -0.43 -26.39 -38.61
N SER A 235 0.13 -26.19 -39.77
CA SER A 235 0.03 -25.03 -40.64
C SER A 235 -1.37 -24.92 -41.28
N ALA A 236 -1.81 -23.69 -41.52
CA ALA A 236 -2.61 -23.24 -42.65
C ALA A 236 -2.86 -21.75 -42.43
N ASP A 237 -2.23 -20.81 -43.11
CA ASP A 237 -2.40 -20.36 -44.49
C ASP A 237 -3.88 -20.27 -44.90
N ASP A 238 -4.41 -19.07 -44.89
CA ASP A 238 -5.37 -18.59 -45.87
C ASP A 238 -5.56 -17.07 -45.70
N SER A 239 -4.97 -16.31 -46.61
CA SER A 239 -5.41 -14.94 -46.97
C SER A 239 -6.42 -15.04 -48.11
N PRO A 240 -7.42 -14.19 -48.16
CA PRO A 240 -7.75 -13.60 -49.47
C PRO A 240 -7.74 -12.08 -49.47
N ASP A 241 -6.85 -11.62 -50.31
CA ASP A 241 -6.93 -10.43 -51.14
C ASP A 241 -8.37 -10.10 -51.61
N ARG A 242 -8.80 -8.87 -51.43
CA ARG A 242 -9.79 -8.22 -52.31
C ARG A 242 -9.52 -6.73 -52.41
N THR A 243 -8.88 -6.47 -53.48
CA THR A 243 -8.87 -5.23 -54.28
C THR A 243 -10.26 -4.68 -54.61
N GLY A 244 -10.31 -3.37 -54.71
CA GLY A 244 -11.25 -2.59 -55.57
C GLY A 244 -12.23 -1.77 -54.72
N SER A 245 -12.47 -0.55 -54.95
CA SER A 245 -12.42 0.26 -56.17
C SER A 245 -12.83 1.68 -55.79
N ASP A 246 -12.15 2.62 -56.35
CA ASP A 246 -12.54 3.96 -56.75
C ASP A 246 -14.02 4.39 -56.65
N ALA A 247 -14.22 5.60 -56.20
CA ALA A 247 -14.98 6.67 -56.85
C ALA A 247 -15.15 7.83 -55.87
N ASP A 248 -14.45 8.93 -56.03
CA ASP A 248 -14.75 10.11 -56.86
C ASP A 248 -16.06 10.82 -56.49
N ALA A 249 -15.89 12.09 -56.23
CA ALA A 249 -16.74 13.23 -56.50
C ALA A 249 -17.03 14.14 -55.31
N ARG A 250 -16.27 15.25 -55.20
CA ARG A 250 -16.62 16.57 -55.68
C ARG A 250 -17.56 17.39 -54.78
N ALA A 251 -16.96 18.34 -54.06
CA ALA A 251 -17.08 19.81 -54.26
C ALA A 251 -18.45 20.45 -54.11
N ALA A 252 -18.51 21.46 -53.29
CA ALA A 252 -19.05 22.82 -53.44
C ALA A 252 -19.62 23.23 -52.08
N ALA A 253 -19.10 24.23 -51.40
CA ALA A 253 -19.09 25.67 -51.63
C ALA A 253 -20.36 26.36 -51.13
N GLU A 254 -20.10 27.36 -50.29
CA GLU A 254 -20.85 28.61 -50.03
C GLU A 254 -22.21 28.53 -49.28
N SER A 255 -22.25 29.04 -48.12
CA SER A 255 -22.74 30.39 -47.72
C SER A 255 -22.52 30.64 -46.24
#